data_9041b85665a8a62da01a3ae05a92101d
#
_entry.id   9041b85665a8a62da01a3ae05a92101d
#
_cell.length_a   1.000
_cell.length_b   1.000
_cell.length_c   1.000
_cell.angle_alpha   90.00
_cell.angle_beta   90.00
_cell.angle_gamma   90.00
#
_symmetry.space_group_name_H-M   'P 1'
#
loop_
_entity.id
_entity.type
_entity.pdbx_description
1 polymer ?
#
loop_
_entity_poly.entity_id
_entity_poly.type
_entity_poly.pdbx_seq_one_letter_code
_entity_poly.pdbx_strand_id
1 'polypeptide(L)'
;VCELMPLTARTMHHSCVVRTHTHLWNTHSPYNLLTGYSGPVINGNHFKPTDHPSVGSVMQLAGLGSAGVPNYVWMPTVPGHSQGRQRAGPYGGFLGQRFDPLFTSYTPTFRESIEGRNAHIDPPVPYAAPQLPALDAQPGLGAARLGRRRDLLAAVDRVRRRLGDTSSDSLGVFQRKALELLTSTRTRDAFDIARESESTRKRYGEHLFGSCLLAARRLVESGTRFVGLTFESQLNGKIGAGQWDPHGNNFRLLKNFLLPTLDQCYSALVEDMAGRGMLDDTLVVLMGEMGRTPKVNKSAGRDHWTQCGFIVYTGAGVRHATVFGRSDKQ
;
A
#
# COMPACT_ATOMS: atom_id res chain seq x y z
N VAL A 1 -11.65 -20.02 2.05
CA VAL A 1 -12.20 -18.69 2.34
C VAL A 1 -13.35 -18.89 3.32
N CYS A 2 -13.47 -18.04 4.34
CA CYS A 2 -14.54 -18.14 5.32
C CYS A 2 -15.86 -17.58 4.77
N GLU A 3 -16.96 -17.90 5.45
CA GLU A 3 -18.33 -17.47 5.10
C GLU A 3 -18.53 -15.95 5.06
N LEU A 4 -17.63 -15.18 5.67
CA LEU A 4 -17.69 -13.72 5.71
C LEU A 4 -17.03 -13.05 4.48
N MET A 5 -16.50 -13.86 3.56
CA MET A 5 -15.85 -13.38 2.33
C MET A 5 -16.40 -14.08 1.07
N PRO A 6 -17.73 -14.02 0.84
CA PRO A 6 -18.35 -14.73 -0.27
C PRO A 6 -17.97 -14.20 -1.66
N LEU A 7 -17.68 -12.90 -1.77
CA LEU A 7 -17.26 -12.29 -3.04
C LEU A 7 -15.84 -12.72 -3.41
N THR A 8 -14.91 -12.67 -2.47
CA THR A 8 -13.55 -13.18 -2.65
C THR A 8 -13.56 -14.66 -3.01
N ALA A 9 -14.42 -15.47 -2.40
CA ALA A 9 -14.52 -16.89 -2.71
C ALA A 9 -14.76 -17.16 -4.20
N ARG A 10 -15.51 -16.30 -4.90
CA ARG A 10 -15.78 -16.42 -6.34
C ARG A 10 -14.54 -16.17 -7.20
N THR A 11 -13.58 -15.40 -6.71
CA THR A 11 -12.37 -15.01 -7.45
C THR A 11 -11.18 -15.93 -7.18
N MET A 12 -11.30 -16.88 -6.23
CA MET A 12 -10.18 -17.72 -5.79
C MET A 12 -9.62 -18.66 -6.88
N HIS A 13 -10.34 -18.86 -7.96
CA HIS A 13 -9.86 -19.62 -9.11
C HIS A 13 -8.68 -18.91 -9.83
N HIS A 14 -8.46 -17.61 -9.61
CA HIS A 14 -7.30 -16.88 -10.07
C HIS A 14 -6.12 -16.92 -9.08
N SER A 15 -6.23 -17.62 -7.96
CA SER A 15 -5.33 -17.45 -6.83
C SER A 15 -4.63 -18.75 -6.41
N CYS A 16 -3.48 -18.56 -5.75
CA CYS A 16 -2.80 -19.57 -4.95
C CYS A 16 -2.75 -19.12 -3.49
N VAL A 17 -3.21 -19.96 -2.57
CA VAL A 17 -3.12 -19.69 -1.12
C VAL A 17 -1.93 -20.48 -0.54
N VAL A 18 -0.94 -19.75 -0.03
CA VAL A 18 0.19 -20.32 0.69
C VAL A 18 -0.08 -20.29 2.17
N ARG A 19 -0.13 -21.46 2.83
CA ARG A 19 -0.44 -21.63 4.27
C ARG A 19 0.78 -21.84 5.15
N THR A 20 1.97 -21.80 4.58
CA THR A 20 3.23 -22.10 5.27
C THR A 20 4.05 -20.86 5.54
N HIS A 21 3.42 -19.67 5.54
CA HIS A 21 4.12 -18.44 5.90
C HIS A 21 4.41 -18.43 7.40
N THR A 22 5.67 -18.30 7.75
CA THR A 22 6.14 -18.24 9.14
C THR A 22 7.37 -17.35 9.24
N HIS A 23 7.54 -16.70 10.38
CA HIS A 23 8.74 -15.92 10.70
C HIS A 23 8.88 -15.71 12.22
N LEU A 24 9.99 -15.11 12.64
CA LEU A 24 10.29 -14.89 14.07
C LEU A 24 9.92 -13.47 14.55
N TRP A 25 9.37 -12.61 13.69
CA TRP A 25 9.10 -11.21 13.97
C TRP A 25 7.72 -11.02 14.61
N ASN A 26 7.66 -10.96 15.92
CA ASN A 26 6.41 -10.73 16.65
C ASN A 26 6.15 -9.22 16.82
N THR A 27 6.09 -8.49 15.70
CA THR A 27 5.89 -7.03 15.69
C THR A 27 5.05 -6.62 14.48
N HIS A 28 4.32 -5.50 14.59
CA HIS A 28 3.53 -4.93 13.49
C HIS A 28 4.39 -4.24 12.43
N SER A 29 5.42 -4.91 11.96
CA SER A 29 6.27 -4.39 10.90
C SER A 29 6.18 -5.27 9.66
N PRO A 30 5.82 -4.73 8.49
CA PRO A 30 5.84 -5.49 7.25
C PRO A 30 7.27 -5.69 6.70
N TYR A 31 8.29 -5.43 7.48
CA TYR A 31 9.68 -5.42 7.06
C TYR A 31 10.10 -6.73 6.37
N ASN A 32 9.89 -7.86 7.06
CA ASN A 32 10.24 -9.17 6.52
C ASN A 32 9.45 -9.54 5.26
N LEU A 33 8.19 -9.14 5.18
CA LEU A 33 7.33 -9.39 4.02
C LEU A 33 7.79 -8.59 2.78
N LEU A 34 8.20 -7.35 3.00
CA LEU A 34 8.55 -6.43 1.92
C LEU A 34 10.02 -6.49 1.51
N THR A 35 10.89 -6.97 2.39
CA THR A 35 12.33 -7.06 2.11
C THR A 35 12.81 -8.49 1.87
N GLY A 36 12.04 -9.51 2.29
CA GLY A 36 12.49 -10.90 2.32
C GLY A 36 13.60 -11.20 3.34
N TYR A 37 13.95 -10.21 4.18
CA TYR A 37 15.02 -10.37 5.17
C TYR A 37 14.50 -10.98 6.46
N SER A 38 15.05 -12.11 6.82
CA SER A 38 14.68 -12.89 8.01
C SER A 38 15.66 -12.75 9.19
N GLY A 39 16.55 -11.78 9.14
CA GLY A 39 17.59 -11.54 10.14
C GLY A 39 17.05 -11.21 11.54
N PRO A 40 17.93 -10.90 12.50
CA PRO A 40 17.52 -10.68 13.87
C PRO A 40 16.49 -9.57 13.99
N VAL A 41 15.51 -9.80 14.86
CA VAL A 41 14.49 -8.79 15.18
C VAL A 41 15.19 -7.52 15.63
N ILE A 42 15.15 -6.50 14.81
CA ILE A 42 15.68 -5.20 15.15
C ILE A 42 14.70 -4.56 16.13
N ASN A 43 15.17 -4.20 17.31
CA ASN A 43 14.35 -3.57 18.33
C ASN A 43 13.54 -2.41 17.77
N GLY A 44 12.23 -2.54 17.84
CA GLY A 44 11.28 -1.54 17.42
C GLY A 44 10.94 -1.62 15.94
N ASN A 45 9.67 -1.38 15.65
CA ASN A 45 9.05 -1.33 14.32
C ASN A 45 9.51 -0.13 13.48
N HIS A 46 10.68 0.44 13.74
CA HIS A 46 11.09 1.73 13.20
C HIS A 46 11.98 1.56 12.01
N PHE A 47 11.69 2.34 10.98
CA PHE A 47 12.56 2.51 9.83
C PHE A 47 13.95 3.03 10.25
N LYS A 48 14.98 2.44 9.63
CA LYS A 48 16.38 2.87 9.72
C LYS A 48 16.97 2.99 8.32
N PRO A 49 17.83 3.97 8.06
CA PRO A 49 18.51 4.10 6.76
C PRO A 49 19.38 2.90 6.37
N THR A 50 19.73 2.06 7.35
CA THR A 50 20.53 0.84 7.17
C THR A 50 19.70 -0.41 6.95
N ASP A 51 18.37 -0.30 6.95
CA ASP A 51 17.48 -1.42 6.68
C ASP A 51 17.66 -1.95 5.25
N HIS A 52 17.27 -3.21 5.03
CA HIS A 52 17.24 -3.76 3.69
C HIS A 52 16.13 -3.06 2.87
N PRO A 53 16.37 -2.85 1.57
CA PRO A 53 15.38 -2.22 0.71
C PRO A 53 14.18 -3.12 0.49
N SER A 54 13.02 -2.51 0.31
CA SER A 54 11.81 -3.23 -0.12
C SER A 54 11.94 -3.74 -1.56
N VAL A 55 11.15 -4.75 -1.90
CA VAL A 55 11.02 -5.23 -3.29
C VAL A 55 10.68 -4.09 -4.25
N GLY A 56 9.77 -3.17 -3.87
CA GLY A 56 9.43 -2.01 -4.70
C GLY A 56 10.63 -1.08 -4.93
N SER A 57 11.49 -0.89 -3.93
CA SER A 57 12.71 -0.11 -4.05
C SER A 57 13.75 -0.78 -4.95
N VAL A 58 13.88 -2.11 -4.86
CA VAL A 58 14.75 -2.89 -5.76
C VAL A 58 14.25 -2.81 -7.21
N MET A 59 12.94 -2.88 -7.44
CA MET A 59 12.35 -2.69 -8.78
C MET A 59 12.63 -1.28 -9.34
N GLN A 60 12.59 -0.25 -8.50
CA GLN A 60 13.02 1.10 -8.91
C GLN A 60 14.49 1.16 -9.30
N LEU A 61 15.37 0.52 -8.50
CA LEU A 61 16.82 0.43 -8.81
C LEU A 61 17.06 -0.27 -10.15
N ALA A 62 16.32 -1.33 -10.42
CA ALA A 62 16.41 -2.08 -11.68
C ALA A 62 15.85 -1.31 -12.90
N GLY A 63 15.29 -0.12 -12.72
CA GLY A 63 14.79 0.71 -13.82
C GLY A 63 13.58 0.15 -14.56
N LEU A 64 12.80 -0.74 -13.93
CA LEU A 64 11.70 -1.47 -14.58
C LEU A 64 10.45 -0.63 -14.84
N GLY A 65 10.46 0.65 -14.56
CA GLY A 65 9.27 1.51 -14.68
C GLY A 65 9.05 2.14 -16.04
N SER A 66 7.88 2.75 -16.20
CA SER A 66 7.53 3.56 -17.37
C SER A 66 7.81 5.04 -17.10
N ALA A 67 8.25 5.78 -18.14
CA ALA A 67 8.43 7.22 -18.04
C ALA A 67 7.10 7.94 -17.76
N GLY A 68 7.16 8.99 -16.96
CA GLY A 68 6.00 9.84 -16.66
C GLY A 68 5.01 9.27 -15.64
N VAL A 69 5.30 8.11 -15.02
CA VAL A 69 4.55 7.58 -13.89
C VAL A 69 5.50 7.14 -12.76
N PRO A 70 5.09 7.23 -11.50
CA PRO A 70 5.92 6.74 -10.39
C PRO A 70 6.05 5.23 -10.48
N ASN A 71 7.27 4.71 -10.36
CA ASN A 71 7.52 3.27 -10.43
C ASN A 71 7.08 2.52 -9.19
N TYR A 72 7.08 3.20 -8.05
CA TYR A 72 6.71 2.67 -6.76
C TYR A 72 5.83 3.67 -5.99
N VAL A 73 4.63 3.26 -5.63
CA VAL A 73 3.65 4.05 -4.88
C VAL A 73 3.24 3.29 -3.63
N TRP A 74 3.03 4.01 -2.54
CA TRP A 74 2.49 3.46 -1.30
C TRP A 74 1.28 4.25 -0.80
N MET A 75 0.19 3.54 -0.55
CA MET A 75 -1.10 4.10 -0.14
C MET A 75 -1.60 3.50 1.17
N PRO A 76 -2.52 4.15 1.89
CA PRO A 76 -3.04 5.51 1.68
C PRO A 76 -2.12 6.61 2.20
N THR A 77 -1.12 6.25 2.99
CA THR A 77 -0.16 7.17 3.63
C THR A 77 1.10 6.43 4.06
N VAL A 78 2.06 7.15 4.58
CA VAL A 78 3.25 6.55 5.22
C VAL A 78 2.81 5.57 6.30
N PRO A 79 3.25 4.31 6.27
CA PRO A 79 2.88 3.35 7.30
C PRO A 79 3.45 3.79 8.65
N GLY A 80 2.57 3.95 9.61
CA GLY A 80 2.89 4.46 10.92
C GLY A 80 2.56 3.47 12.03
N HIS A 81 2.88 3.83 13.24
CA HIS A 81 2.47 3.16 14.46
C HIS A 81 1.62 4.12 15.28
N SER A 82 0.71 3.61 16.11
CA SER A 82 -0.11 4.41 17.04
C SER A 82 0.70 5.34 17.96
N GLN A 83 2.00 5.07 18.10
CA GLN A 83 2.95 5.90 18.84
C GLN A 83 3.63 6.99 18.00
N GLY A 84 3.14 7.28 16.78
CA GLY A 84 3.69 8.33 15.92
C GLY A 84 5.03 8.00 15.24
N ARG A 85 5.38 6.71 15.15
CA ARG A 85 6.64 6.25 14.56
C ARG A 85 6.40 5.59 13.19
N GLN A 86 7.31 5.82 12.24
CA GLN A 86 7.27 5.16 10.93
C GLN A 86 7.65 3.69 11.06
N ARG A 87 6.82 2.78 10.55
CA ARG A 87 7.14 1.35 10.49
C ARG A 87 8.18 1.08 9.41
N ALA A 88 9.12 0.19 9.69
CA ALA A 88 10.04 -0.32 8.69
C ALA A 88 9.29 -1.13 7.61
N GLY A 89 9.88 -1.24 6.44
CA GLY A 89 9.40 -2.12 5.37
C GLY A 89 9.42 -1.48 3.98
N PRO A 90 8.61 -0.45 3.67
CA PRO A 90 8.44 0.00 2.28
C PRO A 90 9.56 0.89 1.73
N TYR A 91 10.61 1.12 2.48
CA TYR A 91 11.65 2.12 2.15
C TYR A 91 12.81 1.56 1.34
N GLY A 92 13.61 2.49 0.79
CA GLY A 92 14.84 2.19 0.08
C GLY A 92 15.97 1.64 0.95
N GLY A 93 15.89 1.84 2.27
CA GLY A 93 16.89 1.38 3.22
C GLY A 93 18.30 1.86 2.82
N PHE A 94 19.26 0.94 2.81
CA PHE A 94 20.66 1.28 2.46
C PHE A 94 20.85 1.72 1.00
N LEU A 95 19.86 1.56 0.11
CA LEU A 95 19.88 2.14 -1.24
C LEU A 95 19.64 3.65 -1.23
N GLY A 96 19.14 4.19 -0.11
CA GLY A 96 18.84 5.60 0.09
C GLY A 96 17.43 6.02 -0.32
N GLN A 97 17.02 7.19 0.16
CA GLN A 97 15.67 7.74 0.02
C GLN A 97 15.20 7.93 -1.42
N ARG A 98 16.10 8.03 -2.39
CA ARG A 98 15.74 8.13 -3.82
C ARG A 98 14.94 6.93 -4.33
N PHE A 99 15.00 5.80 -3.61
CA PHE A 99 14.29 4.58 -3.91
C PHE A 99 13.09 4.34 -2.99
N ASP A 100 12.76 5.29 -2.12
CA ASP A 100 11.52 5.25 -1.36
C ASP A 100 10.31 5.34 -2.30
N PRO A 101 9.16 4.78 -1.89
CA PRO A 101 7.92 4.96 -2.64
C PRO A 101 7.48 6.41 -2.66
N LEU A 102 6.66 6.73 -3.65
CA LEU A 102 5.82 7.90 -3.58
C LEU A 102 4.70 7.62 -2.59
N PHE A 103 4.76 8.23 -1.42
CA PHE A 103 3.69 8.12 -0.44
C PHE A 103 2.54 9.06 -0.79
N THR A 104 1.32 8.56 -0.66
CA THR A 104 0.11 9.37 -0.77
C THR A 104 -0.32 9.92 0.58
N SER A 105 -1.30 10.78 0.55
CA SER A 105 -2.07 11.26 1.70
C SER A 105 -3.56 11.12 1.42
N TYR A 106 -4.40 11.44 2.39
CA TYR A 106 -5.84 11.52 2.20
C TYR A 106 -6.45 12.43 3.28
N THR A 107 -7.62 12.97 2.97
CA THR A 107 -8.43 13.74 3.90
C THR A 107 -9.68 12.93 4.21
N PRO A 108 -9.79 12.34 5.41
CA PRO A 108 -10.93 11.48 5.73
C PRO A 108 -12.20 12.27 5.95
N THR A 109 -13.31 11.77 5.42
CA THR A 109 -14.66 12.14 5.81
C THR A 109 -15.39 10.92 6.37
N PHE A 110 -16.39 11.14 7.18
CA PHE A 110 -17.17 10.07 7.79
C PHE A 110 -18.66 10.33 7.54
N ARG A 111 -19.40 9.29 7.13
CA ARG A 111 -20.85 9.39 6.91
C ARG A 111 -21.64 9.46 8.22
N GLU A 112 -21.04 9.00 9.31
CA GLU A 112 -21.61 8.98 10.64
C GLU A 112 -20.72 9.72 11.62
N SER A 113 -21.29 10.22 12.72
CA SER A 113 -20.49 10.83 13.77
C SER A 113 -19.47 9.83 14.31
N ILE A 114 -18.22 10.29 14.46
CA ILE A 114 -17.13 9.56 15.08
C ILE A 114 -16.95 9.91 16.55
N GLU A 115 -17.72 10.88 17.04
CA GLU A 115 -17.66 11.36 18.42
C GLU A 115 -18.10 10.24 19.37
N GLY A 116 -17.28 9.97 20.38
CA GLY A 116 -17.53 8.92 21.35
C GLY A 116 -17.35 7.47 20.84
N ARG A 117 -17.04 7.25 19.56
CA ARG A 117 -16.77 5.90 19.05
C ARG A 117 -15.45 5.36 19.56
N ASN A 118 -15.46 4.10 19.93
CA ASN A 118 -14.26 3.35 20.29
C ASN A 118 -13.78 2.54 19.07
N ALA A 119 -12.66 2.95 18.48
CA ALA A 119 -12.11 2.31 17.30
C ALA A 119 -11.74 0.82 17.49
N HIS A 120 -11.60 0.35 18.73
CA HIS A 120 -11.38 -1.07 19.04
C HIS A 120 -12.65 -1.92 19.04
N ILE A 121 -13.83 -1.27 19.05
CA ILE A 121 -15.13 -1.95 19.14
C ILE A 121 -15.99 -1.64 17.92
N ASP A 122 -15.94 -0.41 17.46
CA ASP A 122 -16.77 0.14 16.38
C ASP A 122 -15.95 1.11 15.55
N PRO A 123 -14.99 0.61 14.74
CA PRO A 123 -14.12 1.44 13.96
C PRO A 123 -14.89 2.18 12.88
N PRO A 124 -14.76 3.51 12.79
CA PRO A 124 -15.35 4.24 11.68
C PRO A 124 -14.63 3.89 10.38
N VAL A 125 -15.40 3.71 9.32
CA VAL A 125 -14.85 3.53 7.98
C VAL A 125 -14.64 4.92 7.34
N PRO A 126 -13.41 5.32 7.04
CA PRO A 126 -13.15 6.61 6.40
C PRO A 126 -13.53 6.57 4.92
N TYR A 127 -14.16 7.65 4.46
CA TYR A 127 -14.43 7.91 3.05
C TYR A 127 -13.41 8.92 2.56
N ALA A 128 -12.61 8.54 1.61
CA ALA A 128 -11.58 9.37 1.00
C ALA A 128 -11.08 8.74 -0.30
N ALA A 129 -10.41 9.54 -1.11
CA ALA A 129 -9.55 9.06 -2.19
C ALA A 129 -8.07 9.33 -1.84
N PRO A 130 -7.13 8.53 -2.33
CA PRO A 130 -5.72 8.82 -2.18
C PRO A 130 -5.37 10.10 -2.93
N GLN A 131 -4.60 10.97 -2.29
CA GLN A 131 -4.15 12.25 -2.81
C GLN A 131 -2.63 12.25 -2.93
N LEU A 132 -2.12 12.89 -3.96
CA LEU A 132 -0.70 13.13 -4.07
C LEU A 132 -0.35 14.45 -3.39
N PRO A 133 0.49 14.44 -2.35
CA PRO A 133 1.00 15.67 -1.78
C PRO A 133 1.63 16.53 -2.88
N ALA A 134 1.25 17.80 -2.95
CA ALA A 134 1.76 18.79 -3.90
C ALA A 134 1.29 18.67 -5.37
N LEU A 135 0.39 17.76 -5.74
CA LEU A 135 -0.28 17.83 -7.06
C LEU A 135 -1.47 18.80 -7.08
N ASP A 136 -1.93 19.26 -5.93
CA ASP A 136 -2.91 20.33 -5.88
C ASP A 136 -2.37 21.57 -6.56
N ALA A 137 -3.14 22.11 -7.50
CA ALA A 137 -2.76 23.29 -8.25
C ALA A 137 -2.47 24.46 -7.28
N GLN A 138 -1.20 24.66 -6.99
CA GLN A 138 -0.76 25.84 -6.24
C GLN A 138 -1.17 27.10 -7.02
N PRO A 139 -1.87 28.06 -6.43
CA PRO A 139 -2.21 29.28 -7.11
C PRO A 139 -0.98 29.92 -7.76
N GLY A 140 -1.02 30.15 -9.06
CA GLY A 140 0.10 30.70 -9.82
C GLY A 140 1.20 29.71 -10.27
N LEU A 141 1.07 28.40 -10.02
CA LEU A 141 1.99 27.35 -10.49
C LEU A 141 1.35 26.47 -11.58
N GLY A 142 0.89 27.08 -12.67
CA GLY A 142 0.41 26.31 -13.83
C GLY A 142 1.50 25.48 -14.53
N ALA A 143 1.08 24.45 -15.28
CA ALA A 143 1.98 23.51 -15.98
C ALA A 143 3.08 24.22 -16.83
N ALA A 144 2.75 25.32 -17.51
CA ALA A 144 3.69 26.10 -18.28
C ALA A 144 4.80 26.75 -17.40
N ARG A 145 4.44 27.20 -16.19
CA ARG A 145 5.42 27.78 -15.25
C ARG A 145 6.32 26.70 -14.64
N LEU A 146 5.78 25.54 -14.35
CA LEU A 146 6.55 24.36 -13.91
C LEU A 146 7.48 23.89 -15.02
N GLY A 147 7.04 23.85 -16.27
CA GLY A 147 7.87 23.55 -17.42
C GLY A 147 9.07 24.50 -17.54
N ARG A 148 8.85 25.81 -17.50
CA ARG A 148 9.93 26.80 -17.51
C ARG A 148 10.92 26.64 -16.35
N ARG A 149 10.44 26.34 -15.14
CA ARG A 149 11.33 26.05 -13.99
C ARG A 149 12.17 24.81 -14.19
N ARG A 150 11.59 23.74 -14.76
CA ARG A 150 12.33 22.54 -15.13
C ARG A 150 13.44 22.84 -16.14
N ASP A 151 13.13 23.60 -17.19
CA ASP A 151 14.09 23.94 -18.24
C ASP A 151 15.22 24.82 -17.70
N LEU A 152 14.90 25.77 -16.83
CA LEU A 152 15.90 26.60 -16.13
C LEU A 152 16.80 25.76 -15.21
N LEU A 153 16.22 24.84 -14.42
CA LEU A 153 16.99 23.94 -13.57
C LEU A 153 17.95 23.08 -14.40
N ALA A 154 17.47 22.52 -15.50
CA ALA A 154 18.30 21.74 -16.41
C ALA A 154 19.43 22.55 -17.03
N ALA A 155 19.22 23.84 -17.29
CA ALA A 155 20.27 24.75 -17.78
C ALA A 155 21.33 25.02 -16.70
N VAL A 156 20.91 25.30 -15.47
CA VAL A 156 21.82 25.49 -14.31
C VAL A 156 22.62 24.22 -14.04
N ASP A 157 22.01 23.05 -14.05
CA ASP A 157 22.70 21.76 -13.84
C ASP A 157 23.72 21.47 -14.94
N ARG A 158 23.47 21.88 -16.19
CA ARG A 158 24.48 21.79 -17.28
C ARG A 158 25.71 22.68 -17.02
N VAL A 159 25.48 23.90 -16.54
CA VAL A 159 26.58 24.82 -16.20
C VAL A 159 27.41 24.29 -15.03
N ARG A 160 26.73 23.83 -13.96
CA ARG A 160 27.39 23.25 -12.78
C ARG A 160 28.28 22.06 -13.12
N ARG A 161 27.78 21.12 -13.94
CA ARG A 161 28.57 19.97 -14.41
C ARG A 161 29.80 20.39 -15.22
N ARG A 162 29.67 21.43 -16.03
CA ARG A 162 30.86 21.99 -16.78
C ARG A 162 31.89 22.59 -15.84
N LEU A 163 31.48 23.07 -14.67
CA LEU A 163 32.36 23.64 -13.64
C LEU A 163 32.95 22.60 -12.68
N GLY A 164 32.64 21.28 -12.90
CA GLY A 164 33.17 20.17 -12.08
C GLY A 164 32.47 19.99 -10.74
N ASP A 165 31.35 20.65 -10.49
CA ASP A 165 30.57 20.50 -9.25
C ASP A 165 29.70 19.23 -9.32
N THR A 166 30.15 18.16 -8.66
CA THR A 166 29.40 16.89 -8.53
C THR A 166 28.59 16.80 -7.25
N SER A 167 28.66 17.78 -6.35
CA SER A 167 28.07 17.74 -5.00
C SER A 167 26.55 17.82 -4.97
N SER A 168 25.91 18.17 -6.10
CA SER A 168 24.44 18.42 -6.18
C SER A 168 23.63 17.35 -6.92
N ASP A 169 24.26 16.24 -7.34
CA ASP A 169 23.57 15.23 -8.16
C ASP A 169 22.37 14.56 -7.45
N SER A 170 22.45 14.35 -6.14
CA SER A 170 21.35 13.73 -5.38
C SER A 170 20.11 14.63 -5.31
N LEU A 171 20.29 15.92 -4.98
CA LEU A 171 19.18 16.89 -4.91
C LEU A 171 18.54 17.10 -6.29
N GLY A 172 19.36 17.20 -7.33
CA GLY A 172 18.89 17.33 -8.71
C GLY A 172 18.06 16.15 -9.19
N VAL A 173 18.37 14.93 -8.77
CA VAL A 173 17.57 13.73 -9.08
C VAL A 173 16.19 13.80 -8.46
N PHE A 174 16.09 14.17 -7.17
CA PHE A 174 14.80 14.33 -6.49
C PHE A 174 13.94 15.44 -7.10
N GLN A 175 14.55 16.59 -7.41
CA GLN A 175 13.85 17.71 -8.02
C GLN A 175 13.32 17.36 -9.41
N ARG A 176 14.13 16.67 -10.24
CA ARG A 176 13.69 16.21 -11.57
C ARG A 176 12.53 15.25 -11.45
N LYS A 177 12.63 14.23 -10.58
CA LYS A 177 11.55 13.24 -10.34
C LYS A 177 10.27 13.92 -9.86
N ALA A 178 10.38 14.87 -8.92
CA ALA A 178 9.23 15.65 -8.44
C ALA A 178 8.59 16.48 -9.55
N LEU A 179 9.39 17.20 -10.35
CA LEU A 179 8.89 17.98 -11.48
C LEU A 179 8.26 17.11 -12.56
N GLU A 180 8.83 15.95 -12.85
CA GLU A 180 8.30 14.98 -13.80
C GLU A 180 6.91 14.48 -13.34
N LEU A 181 6.75 14.14 -12.07
CA LEU A 181 5.48 13.74 -11.49
C LEU A 181 4.46 14.88 -11.49
N LEU A 182 4.88 16.11 -11.13
CA LEU A 182 4.00 17.29 -11.09
C LEU A 182 3.51 17.70 -12.48
N THR A 183 4.29 17.43 -13.52
CA THR A 183 3.94 17.76 -14.91
C THR A 183 3.27 16.61 -15.65
N SER A 184 3.28 15.39 -15.09
CA SER A 184 2.71 14.21 -15.73
C SER A 184 1.19 14.21 -15.66
N THR A 185 0.54 14.28 -16.83
CA THR A 185 -0.90 14.07 -16.96
C THR A 185 -1.27 12.62 -16.67
N ARG A 186 -0.44 11.64 -17.09
CA ARG A 186 -0.67 10.21 -16.83
C ARG A 186 -0.79 9.89 -15.36
N THR A 187 0.14 10.42 -14.54
CA THR A 187 0.10 10.23 -13.08
C THR A 187 -1.15 10.84 -12.48
N ARG A 188 -1.47 12.09 -12.85
CA ARG A 188 -2.68 12.78 -12.37
C ARG A 188 -3.94 12.03 -12.76
N ASP A 189 -4.03 11.61 -14.02
CA ASP A 189 -5.18 10.85 -14.55
C ASP A 189 -5.33 9.51 -13.84
N ALA A 190 -4.23 8.83 -13.49
CA ALA A 190 -4.28 7.56 -12.76
C ALA A 190 -4.86 7.72 -11.34
N PHE A 191 -4.54 8.82 -10.64
CA PHE A 191 -5.10 9.11 -9.31
C PHE A 191 -6.54 9.65 -9.35
N ASP A 192 -6.98 10.18 -10.49
CA ASP A 192 -8.34 10.69 -10.65
C ASP A 192 -9.35 9.54 -10.83
N ILE A 193 -9.75 8.95 -9.71
CA ILE A 193 -10.75 7.86 -9.68
C ILE A 193 -12.15 8.32 -10.08
N ALA A 194 -12.42 9.64 -10.11
CA ALA A 194 -13.72 10.18 -10.55
C ALA A 194 -13.94 9.96 -12.06
N ARG A 195 -12.89 9.68 -12.82
CA ARG A 195 -12.99 9.30 -14.25
C ARG A 195 -13.58 7.89 -14.47
N GLU A 196 -13.62 7.07 -13.43
CA GLU A 196 -14.30 5.78 -13.50
C GLU A 196 -15.82 5.95 -13.35
N SER A 197 -16.57 5.02 -13.94
CA SER A 197 -18.02 5.02 -13.79
C SER A 197 -18.45 4.92 -12.33
N GLU A 198 -19.60 5.48 -11.99
CA GLU A 198 -20.16 5.37 -10.66
C GLU A 198 -20.35 3.89 -10.26
N SER A 199 -20.77 3.05 -11.17
CA SER A 199 -20.92 1.61 -10.94
C SER A 199 -19.60 0.93 -10.60
N THR A 200 -18.50 1.31 -11.26
CA THR A 200 -17.15 0.82 -10.93
C THR A 200 -16.75 1.27 -9.54
N ARG A 201 -16.89 2.55 -9.21
CA ARG A 201 -16.55 3.08 -7.89
C ARG A 201 -17.34 2.39 -6.77
N LYS A 202 -18.65 2.22 -6.95
CA LYS A 202 -19.51 1.51 -6.00
C LYS A 202 -19.12 0.04 -5.83
N ARG A 203 -18.70 -0.64 -6.89
CA ARG A 203 -18.24 -2.02 -6.82
C ARG A 203 -16.98 -2.15 -5.94
N TYR A 204 -16.00 -1.26 -6.08
CA TYR A 204 -14.83 -1.24 -5.20
C TYR A 204 -15.16 -0.80 -3.76
N GLY A 205 -16.26 -0.10 -3.56
CA GLY A 205 -16.64 0.54 -2.30
C GLY A 205 -16.10 1.98 -2.22
N GLU A 206 -16.99 2.91 -1.91
CA GLU A 206 -16.66 4.36 -1.85
C GLU A 206 -15.90 4.75 -0.57
N HIS A 207 -15.33 3.79 0.14
CA HIS A 207 -14.47 4.00 1.31
C HIS A 207 -13.00 4.09 0.89
N LEU A 208 -12.14 4.57 1.81
CA LEU A 208 -10.72 4.79 1.56
C LEU A 208 -10.01 3.61 0.88
N PHE A 209 -10.23 2.39 1.37
CA PHE A 209 -9.52 1.21 0.85
C PHE A 209 -10.00 0.82 -0.55
N GLY A 210 -11.30 0.91 -0.83
CA GLY A 210 -11.84 0.73 -2.17
C GLY A 210 -11.30 1.75 -3.15
N SER A 211 -11.27 3.02 -2.74
CA SER A 211 -10.66 4.11 -3.53
C SER A 211 -9.17 3.88 -3.79
N CYS A 212 -8.42 3.40 -2.79
CA CYS A 212 -7.00 3.09 -2.94
C CYS A 212 -6.76 1.90 -3.88
N LEU A 213 -7.55 0.82 -3.79
CA LEU A 213 -7.42 -0.32 -4.70
C LEU A 213 -7.81 0.05 -6.14
N LEU A 214 -8.82 0.89 -6.32
CA LEU A 214 -9.18 1.42 -7.64
C LEU A 214 -8.04 2.29 -8.22
N ALA A 215 -7.45 3.16 -7.41
CA ALA A 215 -6.27 3.95 -7.82
C ALA A 215 -5.06 3.04 -8.12
N ALA A 216 -4.86 1.96 -7.34
CA ALA A 216 -3.79 0.99 -7.59
C ALA A 216 -3.93 0.32 -8.95
N ARG A 217 -5.12 -0.15 -9.31
CA ARG A 217 -5.40 -0.72 -10.64
C ARG A 217 -5.08 0.29 -11.74
N ARG A 218 -5.52 1.55 -11.60
CA ARG A 218 -5.27 2.60 -12.59
C ARG A 218 -3.79 2.96 -12.70
N LEU A 219 -3.06 2.97 -11.61
CA LEU A 219 -1.60 3.18 -11.58
C LEU A 219 -0.86 2.07 -12.33
N VAL A 220 -1.20 0.80 -12.08
CA VAL A 220 -0.62 -0.36 -12.77
C VAL A 220 -0.94 -0.29 -14.26
N GLU A 221 -2.20 -0.02 -14.64
CA GLU A 221 -2.63 0.19 -16.03
C GLU A 221 -1.84 1.33 -16.71
N SER A 222 -1.45 2.36 -15.96
CA SER A 222 -0.61 3.46 -16.43
C SER A 222 0.88 3.14 -16.50
N GLY A 223 1.32 1.97 -16.01
CA GLY A 223 2.71 1.51 -16.07
C GLY A 223 3.51 1.62 -14.76
N THR A 224 2.88 1.94 -13.63
CA THR A 224 3.47 1.80 -12.30
C THR A 224 3.77 0.32 -12.02
N ARG A 225 4.98 0.00 -11.55
CA ARG A 225 5.44 -1.39 -11.41
C ARG A 225 5.17 -1.99 -10.06
N PHE A 226 5.14 -1.18 -9.02
CA PHE A 226 4.84 -1.66 -7.68
C PHE A 226 3.91 -0.67 -6.97
N VAL A 227 2.79 -1.17 -6.49
CA VAL A 227 1.86 -0.42 -5.65
C VAL A 227 1.67 -1.18 -4.36
N GLY A 228 2.09 -0.58 -3.24
CA GLY A 228 1.84 -1.10 -1.91
C GLY A 228 0.64 -0.40 -1.26
N LEU A 229 -0.11 -1.15 -0.48
CA LEU A 229 -1.25 -0.63 0.25
C LEU A 229 -1.29 -1.20 1.66
N THR A 230 -1.38 -0.33 2.66
CA THR A 230 -1.64 -0.71 4.04
C THR A 230 -3.11 -0.53 4.35
N PHE A 231 -3.75 -1.61 4.77
CA PHE A 231 -5.16 -1.57 5.16
C PHE A 231 -5.28 -1.10 6.62
N GLU A 232 -4.92 0.15 6.85
CA GLU A 232 -5.02 0.83 8.14
C GLU A 232 -5.81 2.12 7.97
N SER A 233 -6.70 2.45 8.90
CA SER A 233 -7.38 3.74 8.93
C SER A 233 -6.80 4.65 10.00
N GLN A 234 -6.91 5.95 9.77
CA GLN A 234 -6.56 6.96 10.76
C GLN A 234 -7.84 7.51 11.39
N LEU A 235 -7.85 7.63 12.69
CA LEU A 235 -8.86 8.33 13.46
C LEU A 235 -8.23 9.58 14.05
N ASN A 236 -8.80 10.76 13.75
CA ASN A 236 -8.30 12.07 14.25
C ASN A 236 -6.80 12.30 13.97
N GLY A 237 -6.31 11.91 12.78
CA GLY A 237 -4.91 12.07 12.39
C GLY A 237 -3.95 11.08 13.05
N LYS A 238 -4.46 10.18 13.90
CA LYS A 238 -3.70 9.07 14.48
C LYS A 238 -4.12 7.78 13.79
N ILE A 239 -3.16 6.89 13.55
CA ILE A 239 -3.47 5.54 13.09
C ILE A 239 -4.29 4.89 14.19
N GLY A 240 -5.51 4.50 13.84
CA GLY A 240 -6.39 3.81 14.77
C GLY A 240 -5.72 2.53 15.23
N ALA A 241 -5.40 2.44 16.52
CA ALA A 241 -4.89 1.22 17.09
C ALA A 241 -5.89 0.09 16.82
N GLY A 242 -5.41 -1.04 16.34
CA GLY A 242 -6.10 -2.31 16.46
C GLY A 242 -7.10 -2.69 15.41
N GLN A 243 -7.08 -2.14 14.20
CA GLN A 243 -8.09 -2.58 13.23
C GLN A 243 -7.88 -4.04 12.80
N TRP A 244 -6.72 -4.43 12.31
CA TRP A 244 -6.37 -5.82 12.05
C TRP A 244 -5.56 -6.46 13.20
N ASP A 245 -5.50 -5.78 14.35
CA ASP A 245 -4.86 -6.24 15.57
C ASP A 245 -5.87 -6.47 16.72
N PRO A 246 -6.83 -7.40 16.55
CA PRO A 246 -7.94 -7.58 17.47
C PRO A 246 -7.56 -8.44 18.69
N HIS A 247 -6.78 -7.88 19.61
CA HIS A 247 -6.54 -8.46 20.93
C HIS A 247 -7.80 -8.50 21.82
N GLY A 248 -8.89 -7.88 21.36
CA GLY A 248 -10.22 -7.95 21.94
C GLY A 248 -11.29 -7.85 20.86
N ASN A 249 -12.48 -8.35 21.12
CA ASN A 249 -13.64 -8.26 20.21
C ASN A 249 -13.38 -8.75 18.76
N ASN A 250 -12.46 -9.70 18.59
CA ASN A 250 -11.99 -10.17 17.28
C ASN A 250 -13.15 -10.54 16.33
N PHE A 251 -14.10 -11.33 16.81
CA PHE A 251 -15.18 -11.83 15.96
C PHE A 251 -16.15 -10.73 15.51
N ARG A 252 -16.46 -9.79 16.40
CA ARG A 252 -17.30 -8.63 16.07
C ARG A 252 -16.64 -7.73 15.05
N LEU A 253 -15.35 -7.40 15.24
CA LEU A 253 -14.59 -6.55 14.34
C LEU A 253 -14.46 -7.19 12.96
N LEU A 254 -14.09 -8.47 12.88
CA LEU A 254 -13.96 -9.18 11.62
C LEU A 254 -15.30 -9.26 10.88
N LYS A 255 -16.39 -9.68 11.59
CA LYS A 255 -17.70 -9.91 10.99
C LYS A 255 -18.35 -8.64 10.48
N ASN A 256 -18.29 -7.56 11.26
CA ASN A 256 -19.11 -6.36 10.98
C ASN A 256 -18.37 -5.29 10.18
N PHE A 257 -17.03 -5.30 10.17
CA PHE A 257 -16.25 -4.19 9.61
C PHE A 257 -15.15 -4.65 8.67
N LEU A 258 -14.21 -5.47 9.15
CA LEU A 258 -12.96 -5.71 8.46
C LEU A 258 -13.13 -6.61 7.23
N LEU A 259 -13.75 -7.79 7.42
CA LEU A 259 -13.92 -8.76 6.35
C LEU A 259 -14.90 -8.29 5.28
N PRO A 260 -16.08 -7.71 5.58
CA PRO A 260 -16.97 -7.19 4.55
C PRO A 260 -16.34 -6.10 3.70
N THR A 261 -15.57 -5.19 4.33
CA THR A 261 -14.84 -4.12 3.62
C THR A 261 -13.77 -4.70 2.70
N LEU A 262 -12.98 -5.65 3.20
CA LEU A 262 -11.94 -6.32 2.41
C LEU A 262 -12.55 -7.17 1.29
N ASP A 263 -13.59 -7.94 1.58
CA ASP A 263 -14.27 -8.81 0.62
C ASP A 263 -14.77 -8.02 -0.59
N GLN A 264 -15.41 -6.88 -0.34
CA GLN A 264 -15.91 -6.00 -1.38
C GLN A 264 -14.77 -5.47 -2.25
N CYS A 265 -13.78 -4.81 -1.67
CA CYS A 265 -12.79 -4.08 -2.46
C CYS A 265 -11.76 -5.01 -3.11
N TYR A 266 -11.37 -6.10 -2.46
CA TYR A 266 -10.42 -7.07 -3.02
C TYR A 266 -11.03 -7.88 -4.17
N SER A 267 -12.27 -8.38 -4.01
CA SER A 267 -12.96 -9.09 -5.08
C SER A 267 -13.18 -8.20 -6.30
N ALA A 268 -13.56 -6.92 -6.07
CA ALA A 268 -13.73 -5.95 -7.15
C ALA A 268 -12.41 -5.71 -7.91
N LEU A 269 -11.28 -5.62 -7.21
CA LEU A 269 -9.97 -5.50 -7.84
C LEU A 269 -9.66 -6.71 -8.73
N VAL A 270 -9.82 -7.93 -8.19
CA VAL A 270 -9.51 -9.16 -8.93
C VAL A 270 -10.40 -9.30 -10.16
N GLU A 271 -11.71 -9.10 -10.02
CA GLU A 271 -12.65 -9.18 -11.14
C GLU A 271 -12.40 -8.11 -12.21
N ASP A 272 -12.11 -6.86 -11.81
CA ASP A 272 -11.82 -5.78 -12.75
C ASP A 272 -10.52 -6.04 -13.51
N MET A 273 -9.47 -6.48 -12.82
CA MET A 273 -8.19 -6.83 -13.45
C MET A 273 -8.32 -8.05 -14.37
N ALA A 274 -9.07 -9.07 -13.96
CA ALA A 274 -9.35 -10.24 -14.79
C ALA A 274 -10.11 -9.84 -16.06
N GLY A 275 -11.17 -9.04 -15.94
CA GLY A 275 -11.97 -8.55 -17.07
C GLY A 275 -11.18 -7.67 -18.06
N ARG A 276 -10.06 -7.09 -17.61
CA ARG A 276 -9.15 -6.27 -18.45
C ARG A 276 -7.95 -7.04 -18.98
N GLY A 277 -7.80 -8.33 -18.64
CA GLY A 277 -6.61 -9.12 -18.97
C GLY A 277 -5.36 -8.74 -18.20
N MET A 278 -5.47 -7.90 -17.17
CA MET A 278 -4.32 -7.42 -16.40
C MET A 278 -3.74 -8.48 -15.46
N LEU A 279 -4.49 -9.51 -15.11
CA LEU A 279 -4.00 -10.60 -14.26
C LEU A 279 -2.99 -11.52 -15.00
N ASP A 280 -2.85 -11.40 -16.31
CA ASP A 280 -1.91 -12.23 -17.06
C ASP A 280 -0.45 -11.81 -16.80
N ASP A 281 -0.23 -10.53 -16.48
CA ASP A 281 1.10 -9.95 -16.26
C ASP A 281 1.24 -9.19 -14.92
N THR A 282 0.21 -9.18 -14.10
CA THR A 282 0.20 -8.51 -12.79
C THR A 282 -0.05 -9.50 -11.66
N LEU A 283 0.84 -9.48 -10.68
CA LEU A 283 0.70 -10.25 -9.44
C LEU A 283 0.09 -9.37 -8.34
N VAL A 284 -1.06 -9.77 -7.83
CA VAL A 284 -1.69 -9.19 -6.64
C VAL A 284 -1.37 -10.06 -5.43
N VAL A 285 -0.81 -9.46 -4.37
CA VAL A 285 -0.45 -10.16 -3.14
C VAL A 285 -1.27 -9.59 -1.99
N LEU A 286 -2.09 -10.46 -1.37
CA LEU A 286 -2.81 -10.15 -0.13
C LEU A 286 -2.17 -10.91 1.02
N MET A 287 -1.66 -10.17 2.02
CA MET A 287 -0.91 -10.75 3.13
C MET A 287 -1.11 -9.95 4.41
N GLY A 288 -0.90 -10.60 5.55
CA GLY A 288 -0.72 -9.97 6.86
C GLY A 288 0.69 -10.24 7.36
N GLU A 289 1.19 -9.35 8.22
CA GLU A 289 2.53 -9.45 8.79
C GLU A 289 2.70 -10.68 9.69
N MET A 290 1.61 -11.20 10.27
CA MET A 290 1.65 -12.41 11.11
C MET A 290 0.27 -13.05 11.22
N GLY A 291 0.23 -14.29 11.68
CA GLY A 291 -0.99 -14.98 12.06
C GLY A 291 -1.45 -14.63 13.49
N ARG A 292 -2.56 -15.24 13.89
CA ARG A 292 -3.15 -15.07 15.23
C ARG A 292 -3.31 -16.40 15.94
N THR A 293 -3.23 -16.37 17.28
CA THR A 293 -3.37 -17.58 18.08
C THR A 293 -4.67 -18.32 17.83
N PRO A 294 -4.66 -19.67 17.74
CA PRO A 294 -5.88 -20.45 17.63
C PRO A 294 -6.74 -20.34 18.90
N LYS A 295 -6.11 -20.12 20.05
CA LYS A 295 -6.78 -19.90 21.32
C LYS A 295 -7.28 -18.46 21.43
N VAL A 296 -8.58 -18.32 21.75
CA VAL A 296 -9.21 -17.02 22.03
C VAL A 296 -8.87 -16.62 23.47
N ASN A 297 -8.44 -15.38 23.67
CA ASN A 297 -8.11 -14.84 24.98
C ASN A 297 -9.37 -14.38 25.76
N LYS A 298 -9.17 -13.93 27.01
CA LYS A 298 -10.27 -13.52 27.91
C LYS A 298 -11.08 -12.31 27.41
N SER A 299 -10.50 -11.51 26.51
CA SER A 299 -11.14 -10.34 25.90
C SER A 299 -11.85 -10.67 24.57
N ALA A 300 -12.12 -11.94 24.30
CA ALA A 300 -12.66 -12.42 23.01
C ALA A 300 -11.78 -11.98 21.82
N GLY A 301 -10.48 -11.87 22.03
CA GLY A 301 -9.46 -11.52 21.05
C GLY A 301 -8.53 -12.68 20.71
N ARG A 302 -7.62 -12.42 19.78
CA ARG A 302 -6.53 -13.34 19.44
C ARG A 302 -5.21 -12.59 19.47
N ASP A 303 -4.20 -13.21 20.06
CA ASP A 303 -2.88 -12.63 20.18
C ASP A 303 -1.99 -12.94 18.96
N HIS A 304 -0.81 -12.35 18.91
CA HIS A 304 0.14 -12.56 17.81
C HIS A 304 0.64 -14.00 17.78
N TRP A 305 0.73 -14.58 16.58
CA TRP A 305 1.30 -15.89 16.36
C TRP A 305 2.02 -15.97 15.02
N THR A 306 3.31 -15.75 15.03
CA THR A 306 4.15 -15.65 13.83
C THR A 306 4.43 -17.00 13.16
N GLN A 307 4.15 -18.10 13.84
CA GLN A 307 4.35 -19.46 13.31
C GLN A 307 3.28 -19.90 12.33
N CYS A 308 2.18 -19.16 12.20
CA CYS A 308 1.08 -19.54 11.32
C CYS A 308 0.47 -18.33 10.63
N GLY A 309 0.93 -18.06 9.44
CA GLY A 309 0.39 -17.03 8.55
C GLY A 309 -0.01 -17.62 7.20
N PHE A 310 -0.69 -16.83 6.41
CA PHE A 310 -0.99 -17.18 5.02
C PHE A 310 -0.77 -15.99 4.11
N ILE A 311 -0.50 -16.28 2.84
CA ILE A 311 -0.41 -15.29 1.78
C ILE A 311 -1.28 -15.77 0.61
N VAL A 312 -2.04 -14.86 0.01
CA VAL A 312 -2.77 -15.10 -1.23
C VAL A 312 -2.06 -14.42 -2.36
N TYR A 313 -1.64 -15.18 -3.34
CA TYR A 313 -1.08 -14.73 -4.60
C TYR A 313 -2.12 -14.88 -5.70
N THR A 314 -2.42 -13.82 -6.43
CA THR A 314 -3.45 -13.80 -7.47
C THR A 314 -2.88 -13.24 -8.77
N GLY A 315 -3.10 -13.92 -9.87
CA GLY A 315 -2.71 -13.48 -11.22
C GLY A 315 -1.39 -14.03 -11.72
N ALA A 316 -0.56 -13.19 -12.29
CA ALA A 316 0.63 -13.57 -13.04
C ALA A 316 1.63 -14.42 -12.25
N GLY A 317 2.14 -15.46 -12.90
CA GLY A 317 3.22 -16.32 -12.38
C GLY A 317 2.78 -17.32 -11.31
N VAL A 318 1.49 -17.38 -10.94
CA VAL A 318 1.02 -18.33 -9.93
C VAL A 318 0.30 -19.52 -10.54
N ARG A 319 0.35 -20.63 -9.83
CA ARG A 319 -0.50 -21.79 -10.15
C ARG A 319 -1.90 -21.54 -9.60
N HIS A 320 -2.84 -21.25 -10.47
CA HIS A 320 -4.21 -20.91 -10.15
C HIS A 320 -4.96 -22.06 -9.45
N ALA A 321 -6.04 -21.70 -8.72
CA ALA A 321 -6.90 -22.63 -7.99
C ALA A 321 -6.14 -23.61 -7.06
N THR A 322 -5.06 -23.14 -6.45
CA THR A 322 -4.15 -24.00 -5.69
C THR A 322 -4.06 -23.57 -4.23
N VAL A 323 -3.98 -24.53 -3.33
CA VAL A 323 -3.60 -24.33 -1.93
C VAL A 323 -2.28 -25.02 -1.69
N PHE A 324 -1.26 -24.26 -1.30
CA PHE A 324 0.07 -24.77 -1.02
C PHE A 324 0.31 -24.87 0.48
N GLY A 325 0.73 -26.05 0.92
CA GLY A 325 1.03 -26.31 2.31
C GLY A 325 -0.20 -26.49 3.21
N ARG A 326 0.08 -26.85 4.42
CA ARG A 326 -0.92 -27.01 5.49
C ARG A 326 -0.29 -26.70 6.84
N SER A 327 -1.07 -26.21 7.78
CA SER A 327 -0.69 -26.20 9.19
C SER A 327 -0.74 -27.61 9.75
N ASP A 328 0.06 -27.89 10.76
CA ASP A 328 -0.02 -29.13 11.54
C ASP A 328 -1.24 -29.12 12.49
N LYS A 329 -1.31 -30.09 13.39
CA LYS A 329 -2.41 -30.25 14.36
C LYS A 329 -2.13 -29.60 15.70
N GLN A 330 -1.04 -28.83 15.83
CA GLN A 330 -0.70 -28.21 17.11
C GLN A 330 -1.53 -26.98 17.43
#